data_ac9f67137d4ddc47a4e387cd8427d1ed
#
_entry.id   ac9f67137d4ddc47a4e387cd8427d1ed
#
_cell.length_a   1.000
_cell.length_b   1.000
_cell.length_c   1.000
_cell.angle_alpha   90.00
_cell.angle_beta   90.00
_cell.angle_gamma   90.00
#
_symmetry.space_group_name_H-M   'P 1'
#
loop_
_entity.id
_entity.type
_entity.pdbx_description
1 polymer ?
#
loop_
_entity_poly.entity_id
_entity_poly.type
_entity_poly.pdbx_seq_one_letter_code
_entity_poly.pdbx_strand_id
1 'polypeptide(L)'
;MQEVRRKGFTLVEMVVSMSVMLVIMIMIFSFFSFSMRYRSAVQEESIIQNNFRFAVSKMVDDIRMASSQGTQQFLIQPEENAVGNVLLVLQNESGVIYNVKYEQKETSYGTAIFRKKWQAGTSEPPEGVPVTDYMRQLIRVYYIRQGGKVVVLMVGKTTYFGKDDYFTYASLAFSRNSKFEH
;
A
#
# COMPACT_ATOMS: atom_id res chain seq x y z
N MET A 1 66.41 1.19 40.65
CA MET A 1 65.05 1.75 40.39
C MET A 1 65.19 2.76 39.29
N GLN A 2 64.63 2.42 38.04
CA GLN A 2 64.62 3.37 36.94
C GLN A 2 63.40 4.27 37.09
N GLU A 3 63.62 5.56 37.19
CA GLU A 3 62.59 6.56 37.24
C GLU A 3 61.99 6.71 35.84
N VAL A 4 60.78 6.20 35.65
CA VAL A 4 60.02 6.37 34.40
C VAL A 4 59.56 7.82 34.33
N ARG A 5 60.32 8.65 33.59
CA ARG A 5 59.93 10.03 33.26
C ARG A 5 58.60 9.99 32.47
N ARG A 6 57.50 10.32 33.12
CA ARG A 6 56.19 10.55 32.47
C ARG A 6 56.32 11.81 31.62
N LYS A 7 56.38 11.63 30.31
CA LYS A 7 56.26 12.73 29.37
C LYS A 7 54.83 13.25 29.39
N GLY A 8 54.63 14.49 29.76
CA GLY A 8 53.32 15.13 29.70
C GLY A 8 52.96 15.44 28.25
N PHE A 9 51.67 15.52 27.94
CA PHE A 9 51.16 15.93 26.65
C PHE A 9 51.53 17.38 26.37
N THR A 10 51.95 17.67 25.15
CA THR A 10 52.18 19.06 24.68
C THR A 10 50.84 19.72 24.36
N LEU A 11 50.79 21.04 24.48
CA LEU A 11 49.60 21.82 24.12
C LEU A 11 49.18 21.59 22.67
N VAL A 12 50.15 21.42 21.79
CA VAL A 12 49.91 21.12 20.34
C VAL A 12 49.26 19.76 20.13
N GLU A 13 49.72 18.73 20.86
CA GLU A 13 49.10 17.39 20.79
C GLU A 13 47.64 17.41 21.27
N MET A 14 47.32 18.18 22.31
CA MET A 14 45.93 18.35 22.76
C MET A 14 45.03 19.01 21.69
N VAL A 15 45.54 20.11 21.08
CA VAL A 15 44.77 20.79 20.05
C VAL A 15 44.52 19.92 18.78
N VAL A 16 45.56 19.18 18.37
CA VAL A 16 45.44 18.24 17.24
C VAL A 16 44.45 17.12 17.58
N SER A 17 44.55 16.51 18.78
CA SER A 17 43.63 15.45 19.22
C SER A 17 42.18 15.92 19.29
N MET A 18 41.93 17.13 19.79
CA MET A 18 40.60 17.74 19.81
C MET A 18 40.05 17.97 18.42
N SER A 19 40.88 18.46 17.48
CA SER A 19 40.50 18.72 16.08
C SER A 19 40.10 17.41 15.38
N VAL A 20 40.91 16.35 15.56
CA VAL A 20 40.60 15.02 15.00
C VAL A 20 39.31 14.47 15.59
N MET A 21 39.12 14.58 16.90
CA MET A 21 37.90 14.13 17.59
C MET A 21 36.66 14.86 17.06
N LEU A 22 36.75 16.15 16.82
CA LEU A 22 35.66 16.96 16.27
C LEU A 22 35.26 16.50 14.85
N VAL A 23 36.22 16.21 13.99
CA VAL A 23 35.98 15.67 12.65
C VAL A 23 35.28 14.30 12.74
N ILE A 24 35.74 13.42 13.62
CA ILE A 24 35.10 12.10 13.81
C ILE A 24 33.67 12.25 14.32
N MET A 25 33.43 13.15 15.27
CA MET A 25 32.09 13.45 15.77
C MET A 25 31.14 13.93 14.67
N ILE A 26 31.58 14.82 13.78
CA ILE A 26 30.80 15.29 12.64
C ILE A 26 30.45 14.13 11.70
N MET A 27 31.40 13.24 11.43
CA MET A 27 31.17 12.06 10.58
C MET A 27 30.14 11.11 11.21
N ILE A 28 30.26 10.81 12.49
CA ILE A 28 29.33 9.96 13.22
C ILE A 28 27.91 10.57 13.19
N PHE A 29 27.80 11.86 13.47
CA PHE A 29 26.50 12.55 13.48
C PHE A 29 25.87 12.57 12.10
N SER A 30 26.64 12.79 11.05
CA SER A 30 26.18 12.75 9.65
C SER A 30 25.68 11.35 9.27
N PHE A 31 26.42 10.30 9.63
CA PHE A 31 26.02 8.92 9.40
C PHE A 31 24.74 8.55 10.15
N PHE A 32 24.62 8.96 11.42
CA PHE A 32 23.43 8.74 12.21
C PHE A 32 22.18 9.43 11.61
N SER A 33 22.34 10.70 11.22
CA SER A 33 21.26 11.46 10.58
C SER A 33 20.82 10.83 9.26
N PHE A 34 21.75 10.35 8.45
CA PHE A 34 21.45 9.61 7.24
C PHE A 34 20.69 8.29 7.53
N SER A 35 21.18 7.52 8.50
CA SER A 35 20.56 6.25 8.91
C SER A 35 19.13 6.43 9.40
N MET A 36 18.84 7.50 10.15
CA MET A 36 17.49 7.82 10.64
C MET A 36 16.55 8.13 9.48
N ARG A 37 16.99 8.96 8.51
CA ARG A 37 16.18 9.29 7.31
C ARG A 37 15.90 8.04 6.47
N TYR A 38 16.90 7.18 6.29
CA TYR A 38 16.73 5.93 5.55
C TYR A 38 15.71 4.99 6.22
N ARG A 39 15.81 4.83 7.55
CA ARG A 39 14.84 4.03 8.32
C ARG A 39 13.42 4.54 8.18
N SER A 40 13.21 5.85 8.27
CA SER A 40 11.87 6.46 8.12
C SER A 40 11.28 6.14 6.74
N ALA A 41 12.06 6.26 5.68
CA ALA A 41 11.61 5.97 4.32
C ALA A 41 11.23 4.49 4.13
N VAL A 42 12.05 3.56 4.64
CA VAL A 42 11.77 2.11 4.56
C VAL A 42 10.53 1.73 5.38
N GLN A 43 10.33 2.35 6.55
CA GLN A 43 9.12 2.12 7.35
C GLN A 43 7.86 2.58 6.63
N GLU A 44 7.90 3.77 6.00
CA GLU A 44 6.78 4.29 5.24
C GLU A 44 6.40 3.36 4.08
N GLU A 45 7.38 2.87 3.32
CA GLU A 45 7.14 1.90 2.25
C GLU A 45 6.51 0.61 2.77
N SER A 46 6.99 0.08 3.89
CA SER A 46 6.43 -1.13 4.50
C SER A 46 4.97 -0.96 4.91
N ILE A 47 4.59 0.21 5.45
CA ILE A 47 3.21 0.52 5.82
C ILE A 47 2.33 0.53 4.58
N ILE A 48 2.78 1.18 3.50
CA ILE A 48 2.03 1.25 2.24
C ILE A 48 1.82 -0.15 1.65
N GLN A 49 2.88 -0.95 1.59
CA GLN A 49 2.80 -2.32 1.08
C GLN A 49 1.84 -3.19 1.90
N ASN A 50 1.83 -3.06 3.22
CA ASN A 50 0.91 -3.79 4.08
C ASN A 50 -0.55 -3.37 3.85
N ASN A 51 -0.82 -2.08 3.71
CA ASN A 51 -2.14 -1.55 3.37
C ASN A 51 -2.61 -2.09 2.01
N PHE A 52 -1.73 -2.12 1.00
CA PHE A 52 -2.06 -2.66 -0.33
C PHE A 52 -2.37 -4.15 -0.26
N ARG A 53 -1.54 -4.93 0.44
CA ARG A 53 -1.78 -6.37 0.63
C ARG A 53 -3.12 -6.64 1.30
N PHE A 54 -3.43 -5.90 2.36
CA PHE A 54 -4.71 -6.06 3.07
C PHE A 54 -5.90 -5.73 2.18
N ALA A 55 -5.86 -4.59 1.48
CA ALA A 55 -6.94 -4.18 0.59
C ALA A 55 -7.14 -5.19 -0.55
N VAL A 56 -6.06 -5.61 -1.20
CA VAL A 56 -6.12 -6.59 -2.29
C VAL A 56 -6.61 -7.94 -1.78
N SER A 57 -6.15 -8.42 -0.63
CA SER A 57 -6.64 -9.67 -0.04
C SER A 57 -8.15 -9.62 0.17
N LYS A 58 -8.66 -8.51 0.70
CA LYS A 58 -10.10 -8.31 0.91
C LYS A 58 -10.89 -8.30 -0.40
N MET A 59 -10.37 -7.61 -1.42
CA MET A 59 -10.99 -7.60 -2.75
C MET A 59 -10.99 -8.99 -3.39
N VAL A 60 -9.87 -9.71 -3.30
CA VAL A 60 -9.74 -11.08 -3.82
C VAL A 60 -10.73 -12.02 -3.14
N ASP A 61 -10.90 -11.91 -1.83
CA ASP A 61 -11.86 -12.74 -1.09
C ASP A 61 -13.30 -12.43 -1.52
N ASP A 62 -13.65 -11.15 -1.68
CA ASP A 62 -14.97 -10.76 -2.17
C ASP A 62 -15.20 -11.21 -3.62
N ILE A 63 -14.19 -11.14 -4.50
CA ILE A 63 -14.28 -11.69 -5.87
C ILE A 63 -14.45 -13.22 -5.86
N ARG A 64 -13.75 -13.94 -4.99
CA ARG A 64 -13.87 -15.40 -4.85
C ARG A 64 -15.26 -15.83 -4.36
N MET A 65 -15.87 -15.03 -3.49
CA MET A 65 -17.22 -15.24 -2.98
C MET A 65 -18.30 -14.76 -3.96
N ALA A 66 -17.91 -14.09 -5.04
CA ALA A 66 -18.85 -13.61 -6.03
C ALA A 66 -19.61 -14.78 -6.67
N SER A 67 -20.92 -14.63 -6.78
CA SER A 67 -21.84 -15.66 -7.27
C SER A 67 -22.75 -15.10 -8.33
N SER A 68 -22.86 -15.80 -9.46
CA SER A 68 -23.84 -15.50 -10.48
C SER A 68 -25.21 -16.02 -10.06
N GLN A 69 -26.28 -15.25 -10.34
CA GLN A 69 -27.64 -15.71 -10.17
C GLN A 69 -28.39 -15.65 -11.51
N GLY A 70 -28.78 -16.81 -12.01
CA GLY A 70 -29.47 -16.91 -13.30
C GLY A 70 -28.61 -16.39 -14.45
N THR A 71 -29.13 -15.41 -15.18
CA THR A 71 -28.45 -14.74 -16.30
C THR A 71 -27.57 -13.57 -15.86
N GLN A 72 -27.63 -13.14 -14.59
CA GLN A 72 -26.80 -12.03 -14.11
C GLN A 72 -25.36 -12.50 -13.87
N GLN A 73 -24.42 -11.79 -14.49
CA GLN A 73 -23.00 -12.00 -14.26
C GLN A 73 -22.63 -11.60 -12.82
N PHE A 74 -21.79 -12.39 -12.16
CA PHE A 74 -21.33 -12.13 -10.79
C PHE A 74 -20.48 -10.87 -10.66
N LEU A 75 -19.94 -10.41 -11.76
CA LEU A 75 -19.10 -9.22 -11.85
C LEU A 75 -19.81 -8.18 -12.73
N ILE A 76 -20.15 -7.05 -12.13
CA ILE A 76 -20.88 -5.98 -12.82
C ILE A 76 -19.91 -4.94 -13.39
N GLN A 77 -18.89 -4.58 -12.61
CA GLN A 77 -17.87 -3.61 -13.03
C GLN A 77 -16.47 -4.09 -12.67
N PRO A 78 -15.46 -3.89 -13.51
CA PRO A 78 -15.58 -3.36 -14.88
C PRO A 78 -16.32 -4.30 -15.80
N GLU A 79 -16.76 -3.78 -16.95
CA GLU A 79 -17.33 -4.58 -18.03
C GLU A 79 -16.32 -5.60 -18.55
N GLU A 80 -16.79 -6.59 -19.28
CA GLU A 80 -15.91 -7.63 -19.82
C GLU A 80 -14.88 -7.04 -20.78
N ASN A 81 -13.62 -7.47 -20.65
CA ASN A 81 -12.46 -6.97 -21.40
C ASN A 81 -12.21 -5.44 -21.24
N ALA A 82 -12.67 -4.86 -20.15
CA ALA A 82 -12.49 -3.46 -19.84
C ALA A 82 -11.56 -3.23 -18.64
N VAL A 83 -11.04 -2.01 -18.56
CA VAL A 83 -10.31 -1.48 -17.42
C VAL A 83 -11.19 -0.44 -16.74
N GLY A 84 -11.37 -0.58 -15.43
CA GLY A 84 -12.16 0.36 -14.64
C GLY A 84 -11.44 0.77 -13.35
N ASN A 85 -11.95 1.80 -12.70
CA ASN A 85 -11.50 2.27 -11.40
C ASN A 85 -12.49 1.91 -10.26
N VAL A 86 -13.55 1.22 -10.59
CA VAL A 86 -14.56 0.71 -9.66
C VAL A 86 -14.68 -0.80 -9.86
N LEU A 87 -14.69 -1.53 -8.75
CA LEU A 87 -15.01 -2.95 -8.71
C LEU A 87 -16.39 -3.12 -8.10
N LEU A 88 -17.30 -3.77 -8.81
CA LEU A 88 -18.64 -4.11 -8.31
C LEU A 88 -18.91 -5.59 -8.57
N VAL A 89 -19.08 -6.34 -7.51
CA VAL A 89 -19.35 -7.79 -7.55
C VAL A 89 -20.67 -8.12 -6.84
N LEU A 90 -21.31 -9.19 -7.27
CA LEU A 90 -22.49 -9.78 -6.59
C LEU A 90 -22.04 -10.91 -5.68
N GLN A 91 -22.59 -10.95 -4.49
CA GLN A 91 -22.41 -12.04 -3.53
C GLN A 91 -23.76 -12.60 -3.13
N ASN A 92 -23.88 -13.93 -3.07
CA ASN A 92 -25.08 -14.60 -2.56
C ASN A 92 -24.75 -15.14 -1.16
N GLU A 93 -25.42 -14.59 -0.15
CA GLU A 93 -25.30 -15.05 1.23
C GLU A 93 -26.66 -15.58 1.69
N SER A 94 -26.75 -16.89 1.84
CA SER A 94 -27.98 -17.57 2.29
C SER A 94 -29.24 -17.23 1.47
N GLY A 95 -29.08 -17.07 0.15
CA GLY A 95 -30.18 -16.74 -0.77
C GLY A 95 -30.44 -15.23 -0.92
N VAL A 96 -29.76 -14.38 -0.17
CA VAL A 96 -29.83 -12.94 -0.32
C VAL A 96 -28.67 -12.44 -1.15
N ILE A 97 -28.97 -11.62 -2.14
CA ILE A 97 -27.94 -11.04 -3.03
C ILE A 97 -27.50 -9.71 -2.47
N TYR A 98 -26.20 -9.54 -2.40
CA TYR A 98 -25.54 -8.31 -1.99
C TYR A 98 -24.68 -7.76 -3.13
N ASN A 99 -24.72 -6.46 -3.29
CA ASN A 99 -23.74 -5.69 -4.07
C ASN A 99 -22.55 -5.38 -3.18
N VAL A 100 -21.34 -5.64 -3.66
CA VAL A 100 -20.09 -5.23 -2.99
C VAL A 100 -19.31 -4.36 -3.97
N LYS A 101 -19.12 -3.10 -3.59
CA LYS A 101 -18.44 -2.09 -4.41
C LYS A 101 -17.16 -1.63 -3.73
N TYR A 102 -16.11 -1.52 -4.52
CA TYR A 102 -14.88 -0.87 -4.15
C TYR A 102 -14.68 0.37 -5.00
N GLU A 103 -14.45 1.48 -4.36
CA GLU A 103 -14.18 2.76 -5.00
C GLU A 103 -13.04 3.50 -4.30
N GLN A 104 -12.23 4.18 -5.07
CA GLN A 104 -11.21 5.08 -4.56
C GLN A 104 -11.83 6.45 -4.30
N LYS A 105 -11.57 7.01 -3.12
CA LYS A 105 -11.96 8.39 -2.78
C LYS A 105 -10.74 9.17 -2.32
N GLU A 106 -10.64 10.37 -2.85
CA GLU A 106 -9.67 11.36 -2.43
C GLU A 106 -10.30 12.29 -1.39
N THR A 107 -9.60 12.53 -0.31
CA THR A 107 -10.03 13.40 0.79
C THR A 107 -8.91 14.37 1.16
N SER A 108 -9.20 15.33 2.02
CA SER A 108 -8.19 16.27 2.56
C SER A 108 -7.05 15.55 3.33
N TYR A 109 -7.30 14.35 3.83
CA TYR A 109 -6.32 13.54 4.58
C TYR A 109 -5.48 12.61 3.68
N GLY A 110 -5.90 12.41 2.44
CA GLY A 110 -5.28 11.53 1.47
C GLY A 110 -6.30 10.68 0.72
N THR A 111 -5.81 9.72 -0.01
CA THR A 111 -6.62 8.79 -0.81
C THR A 111 -6.82 7.48 -0.03
N ALA A 112 -8.03 6.97 -0.02
CA ALA A 112 -8.35 5.67 0.54
C ALA A 112 -9.29 4.88 -0.37
N ILE A 113 -9.28 3.57 -0.20
CA ILE A 113 -10.19 2.65 -0.88
C ILE A 113 -11.33 2.35 0.07
N PHE A 114 -12.54 2.56 -0.38
CA PHE A 114 -13.77 2.33 0.37
C PHE A 114 -14.49 1.11 -0.17
N ARG A 115 -14.98 0.29 0.76
CA ARG A 115 -15.84 -0.86 0.50
C ARG A 115 -17.25 -0.54 0.94
N LYS A 116 -18.22 -0.74 0.04
CA LYS A 116 -19.65 -0.67 0.33
C LYS A 116 -20.26 -2.04 0.13
N LYS A 117 -21.20 -2.40 0.99
CA LYS A 117 -22.00 -3.63 0.84
C LYS A 117 -23.45 -3.32 1.14
N TRP A 118 -24.36 -3.69 0.24
CA TRP A 118 -25.80 -3.47 0.39
C TRP A 118 -26.58 -4.56 -0.33
N GLN A 119 -27.81 -4.80 0.08
CA GLN A 119 -28.69 -5.78 -0.54
C GLN A 119 -29.06 -5.30 -1.95
N ALA A 120 -29.04 -6.20 -2.92
CA ALA A 120 -29.48 -5.90 -4.29
C ALA A 120 -30.96 -5.49 -4.30
N GLY A 121 -31.28 -4.45 -5.06
CA GLY A 121 -32.61 -3.85 -5.10
C GLY A 121 -32.85 -2.74 -4.06
N THR A 122 -31.91 -2.50 -3.15
CA THR A 122 -31.93 -1.32 -2.24
C THR A 122 -30.97 -0.23 -2.73
N SER A 123 -31.10 0.96 -2.17
CA SER A 123 -30.20 2.07 -2.51
C SER A 123 -28.77 1.84 -2.02
N GLU A 124 -27.79 2.27 -2.82
CA GLU A 124 -26.39 2.26 -2.42
C GLU A 124 -26.18 3.17 -1.19
N PRO A 125 -25.48 2.70 -0.14
CA PRO A 125 -25.20 3.54 1.02
C PRO A 125 -24.29 4.71 0.62
N PRO A 126 -24.54 5.93 1.20
CA PRO A 126 -23.75 7.11 0.85
C PRO A 126 -22.28 6.98 1.25
N GLU A 127 -22.02 6.27 2.34
CA GLU A 127 -20.68 6.06 2.87
C GLU A 127 -20.30 4.59 2.85
N GLY A 128 -19.00 4.34 2.59
CA GLY A 128 -18.39 3.02 2.67
C GLY A 128 -17.46 2.92 3.88
N VAL A 129 -17.03 1.71 4.18
CA VAL A 129 -15.99 1.45 5.19
C VAL A 129 -14.63 1.54 4.50
N PRO A 130 -13.67 2.33 5.02
CA PRO A 130 -12.33 2.37 4.46
C PRO A 130 -11.65 1.00 4.65
N VAL A 131 -11.03 0.52 3.58
CA VAL A 131 -10.27 -0.76 3.57
C VAL A 131 -8.77 -0.50 3.69
N THR A 132 -8.35 0.71 3.33
CA THR A 132 -6.98 1.19 3.53
C THR A 132 -6.99 2.40 4.45
N ASP A 133 -5.85 2.66 5.06
CA ASP A 133 -5.63 3.97 5.68
C ASP A 133 -5.67 5.08 4.62
N TYR A 134 -5.85 6.32 5.07
CA TYR A 134 -5.73 7.48 4.18
C TYR A 134 -4.27 7.70 3.83
N MET A 135 -3.93 7.46 2.56
CA MET A 135 -2.56 7.50 2.08
C MET A 135 -2.40 8.59 1.02
N ARG A 136 -1.40 9.44 1.20
CA ARG A 136 -1.00 10.39 0.15
C ARG A 136 -0.24 9.70 -0.98
N GLN A 137 0.26 8.51 -0.72
CA GLN A 137 1.09 7.70 -1.61
C GLN A 137 0.27 6.82 -2.57
N LEU A 138 -1.02 6.58 -2.27
CA LEU A 138 -1.89 5.86 -3.19
C LEU A 138 -2.32 6.78 -4.33
N ILE A 139 -1.88 6.48 -5.54
CA ILE A 139 -2.22 7.29 -6.72
C ILE A 139 -3.50 6.80 -7.36
N ARG A 140 -3.56 5.50 -7.69
CA ARG A 140 -4.71 4.96 -8.41
C ARG A 140 -4.86 3.45 -8.24
N VAL A 141 -6.11 3.01 -8.30
CA VAL A 141 -6.49 1.60 -8.37
C VAL A 141 -7.17 1.34 -9.70
N TYR A 142 -6.77 0.27 -10.35
CA TYR A 142 -7.38 -0.20 -11.60
C TYR A 142 -7.85 -1.64 -11.42
N TYR A 143 -8.96 -1.95 -12.03
CA TYR A 143 -9.51 -3.29 -12.13
C TYR A 143 -9.57 -3.66 -13.60
N ILE A 144 -8.94 -4.76 -13.97
CA ILE A 144 -8.93 -5.26 -15.35
C ILE A 144 -9.68 -6.58 -15.34
N ARG A 145 -10.78 -6.64 -16.08
CA ARG A 145 -11.57 -7.85 -16.21
C ARG A 145 -11.27 -8.53 -17.54
N GLN A 146 -11.08 -9.84 -17.48
CA GLN A 146 -10.94 -10.70 -18.65
C GLN A 146 -11.65 -12.02 -18.38
N GLY A 147 -12.85 -12.17 -18.95
CA GLY A 147 -13.73 -13.28 -18.61
C GLY A 147 -14.06 -13.34 -17.13
N GLY A 148 -13.89 -14.51 -16.50
CA GLY A 148 -14.08 -14.72 -15.07
C GLY A 148 -12.91 -14.29 -14.18
N LYS A 149 -11.90 -13.65 -14.76
CA LYS A 149 -10.67 -13.23 -14.08
C LYS A 149 -10.69 -11.72 -13.85
N VAL A 150 -10.19 -11.29 -12.70
CA VAL A 150 -9.99 -9.87 -12.38
C VAL A 150 -8.57 -9.66 -11.91
N VAL A 151 -7.85 -8.77 -12.59
CA VAL A 151 -6.58 -8.27 -12.10
C VAL A 151 -6.85 -6.98 -11.35
N VAL A 152 -6.45 -6.94 -10.09
CA VAL A 152 -6.44 -5.73 -9.26
C VAL A 152 -5.05 -5.14 -9.35
N LEU A 153 -4.95 -3.91 -9.80
CA LEU A 153 -3.70 -3.19 -9.97
C LEU A 153 -3.74 -1.92 -9.12
N MET A 154 -2.84 -1.80 -8.16
CA MET A 154 -2.69 -0.62 -7.32
C MET A 154 -1.36 0.06 -7.61
N VAL A 155 -1.42 1.35 -7.90
CA VAL A 155 -0.24 2.17 -8.18
C VAL A 155 -0.03 3.11 -7.01
N GLY A 156 1.14 3.03 -6.41
CA GLY A 156 1.59 3.89 -5.33
C GLY A 156 2.81 4.71 -5.74
N LYS A 157 3.07 5.76 -4.95
CA LYS A 157 4.22 6.64 -5.11
C LYS A 157 4.91 6.77 -3.75
N THR A 158 6.20 6.67 -3.74
CA THR A 158 7.04 7.01 -2.58
C THR A 158 8.06 8.06 -2.97
N THR A 159 8.57 8.82 -2.01
CA THR A 159 9.55 9.86 -2.27
C THR A 159 10.79 9.59 -1.45
N TYR A 160 11.89 9.20 -2.12
CA TYR A 160 13.20 8.99 -1.52
C TYR A 160 14.14 10.15 -1.86
N PHE A 161 14.66 10.84 -0.85
CA PHE A 161 15.62 11.93 -1.01
C PHE A 161 15.20 12.98 -2.06
N GLY A 162 13.89 13.28 -2.10
CA GLY A 162 13.32 14.26 -3.04
C GLY A 162 13.10 13.73 -4.46
N LYS A 163 13.31 12.44 -4.70
CA LYS A 163 12.95 11.77 -5.96
C LYS A 163 11.73 10.92 -5.77
N ASP A 164 10.79 11.05 -6.68
CA ASP A 164 9.58 10.24 -6.71
C ASP A 164 9.89 8.88 -7.35
N ASP A 165 9.50 7.83 -6.67
CA ASP A 165 9.55 6.46 -7.16
C ASP A 165 8.14 5.86 -7.16
N TYR A 166 7.81 5.12 -8.22
CA TYR A 166 6.49 4.53 -8.41
C TYR A 166 6.59 3.03 -8.28
N PHE A 167 5.69 2.46 -7.53
CA PHE A 167 5.59 1.02 -7.38
C PHE A 167 4.18 0.55 -7.69
N THR A 168 4.09 -0.70 -8.14
CA THR A 168 2.84 -1.31 -8.55
C THR A 168 2.65 -2.61 -7.82
N TYR A 169 1.47 -2.78 -7.23
CA TYR A 169 1.05 -4.04 -6.65
C TYR A 169 -0.08 -4.62 -7.49
N ALA A 170 0.12 -5.84 -8.00
CA ALA A 170 -0.86 -6.53 -8.84
C ALA A 170 -1.26 -7.87 -8.20
N SER A 171 -2.53 -8.20 -8.29
CA SER A 171 -3.04 -9.52 -7.90
C SER A 171 -4.12 -9.98 -8.85
N LEU A 172 -4.16 -11.29 -9.10
CA LEU A 172 -5.15 -11.94 -9.93
C LEU A 172 -6.15 -12.69 -9.06
N ALA A 173 -7.43 -12.46 -9.27
CA ALA A 173 -8.53 -13.13 -8.60
C ALA A 173 -9.44 -13.84 -9.59
N PHE A 174 -10.01 -14.97 -9.14
CA PHE A 174 -11.01 -15.75 -9.88
C PHE A 174 -12.23 -15.95 -9.01
N SER A 175 -13.41 -15.83 -9.60
CA SER A 175 -14.62 -16.29 -8.92
C SER A 175 -14.64 -17.83 -8.88
N ARG A 176 -14.99 -18.40 -7.72
CA ARG A 176 -15.15 -19.85 -7.57
C ARG A 176 -16.32 -20.40 -8.39
N ASN A 177 -17.30 -19.55 -8.69
CA ASN A 177 -18.53 -19.91 -9.39
C ASN A 177 -18.48 -19.54 -10.89
N SER A 178 -17.35 -19.05 -11.39
CA SER A 178 -17.18 -18.88 -12.83
C SER A 178 -17.12 -20.28 -13.45
N LYS A 179 -18.15 -20.67 -14.18
CA LYS A 179 -18.01 -21.79 -15.12
C LYS A 179 -16.95 -21.35 -16.14
N PHE A 180 -15.83 -22.05 -16.16
CA PHE A 180 -14.88 -21.89 -17.25
C PHE A 180 -15.57 -22.40 -18.52
N GLU A 181 -16.07 -21.50 -19.33
CA GLU A 181 -16.42 -21.83 -20.69
C GLU A 181 -15.08 -22.09 -21.41
N HIS A 182 -14.91 -23.36 -21.80
CA HIS A 182 -13.79 -23.83 -22.62
C HIS A 182 -14.02 -23.42 -24.08
#